data_a744ea2948b2dab0be455e3ae44bbc1d
#
_entry.id   a744ea2948b2dab0be455e3ae44bbc1d
#
_cell.length_a   1.000
_cell.length_b   1.000
_cell.length_c   1.000
_cell.angle_alpha   90.00
_cell.angle_beta   90.00
_cell.angle_gamma   90.00
#
_symmetry.space_group_name_H-M   'P 1'
#
loop_
_entity.id
_entity.type
_entity.pdbx_description
1 polymer ?
#
loop_
_entity_poly.entity_id
_entity_poly.type
_entity_poly.pdbx_seq_one_letter_code
_entity_poly.pdbx_strand_id
1 'polypeptide(L)'
;MLSKPLYPESGRYRDFVELMSRRYLVLGKAEGMKMDQILEPEYLRRVLRKETDILKFEYCIREKNVYALLNIIPVMFDGDGLLTQVMMIGQDVGQKVELENLANTDGLTGLYNERYFSRVLANLEKKKLPFALYYLDLDFFKPINDTYGHDMGDKLLKAVAQRLQTCIRSRDCAFRIGGDEFAVVYRADLTETQRREKQALIVETLTQPYEIDGKRLQIGASCGFAHYPEDSAAAADIRILADQRMYAEKERNHQKSGGGR
;
A
#
# COMPACT_ATOMS: atom_id res chain seq x y z
N MET A 1 -19.54 -29.35 4.17
CA MET A 1 -19.51 -29.78 2.74
C MET A 1 -18.12 -29.47 2.23
N LEU A 2 -17.28 -30.48 2.06
CA LEU A 2 -15.96 -30.34 1.44
C LEU A 2 -16.19 -29.91 0.00
N SER A 3 -15.73 -28.71 -0.35
CA SER A 3 -15.74 -28.19 -1.71
C SER A 3 -14.97 -29.16 -2.61
N LYS A 4 -15.52 -29.46 -3.81
CA LYS A 4 -14.81 -30.24 -4.83
C LYS A 4 -13.40 -29.69 -5.01
N PRO A 5 -12.38 -30.58 -5.18
CA PRO A 5 -11.02 -30.14 -5.42
C PRO A 5 -11.00 -29.19 -6.62
N LEU A 6 -10.33 -28.07 -6.48
CA LEU A 6 -10.19 -27.04 -7.52
C LEU A 6 -9.33 -27.50 -8.71
N TYR A 7 -8.78 -28.71 -8.64
CA TYR A 7 -7.81 -29.26 -9.58
C TYR A 7 -8.32 -30.60 -10.13
N PRO A 8 -8.07 -30.90 -11.40
CA PRO A 8 -8.34 -32.24 -11.93
C PRO A 8 -7.51 -33.27 -11.17
N GLU A 9 -8.14 -34.36 -10.73
CA GLU A 9 -7.47 -35.47 -10.02
C GLU A 9 -6.43 -36.19 -10.87
N SER A 10 -6.45 -36.00 -12.20
CA SER A 10 -5.46 -36.47 -13.17
C SER A 10 -5.48 -35.54 -14.39
N GLY A 11 -4.33 -35.29 -15.00
CA GLY A 11 -4.20 -34.44 -16.18
C GLY A 11 -2.74 -34.19 -16.54
N ARG A 12 -2.51 -33.65 -17.74
CA ARG A 12 -1.16 -33.25 -18.14
C ARG A 12 -0.76 -31.98 -17.40
N TYR A 13 0.48 -31.89 -16.96
CA TYR A 13 1.04 -30.72 -16.28
C TYR A 13 0.76 -29.40 -17.05
N ARG A 14 0.84 -29.45 -18.38
CA ARG A 14 0.53 -28.28 -19.24
C ARG A 14 -0.89 -27.77 -19.06
N ASP A 15 -1.88 -28.68 -18.97
CA ASP A 15 -3.30 -28.30 -18.80
C ASP A 15 -3.53 -27.65 -17.44
N PHE A 16 -2.81 -28.13 -16.40
CA PHE A 16 -2.80 -27.52 -15.09
C PHE A 16 -2.20 -26.11 -15.12
N VAL A 17 -1.04 -25.93 -15.75
CA VAL A 17 -0.37 -24.62 -15.88
C VAL A 17 -1.24 -23.61 -16.62
N GLU A 18 -1.90 -24.04 -17.71
CA GLU A 18 -2.82 -23.19 -18.48
C GLU A 18 -4.04 -22.77 -17.65
N LEU A 19 -4.63 -23.69 -16.88
CA LEU A 19 -5.73 -23.39 -15.97
C LEU A 19 -5.32 -22.37 -14.92
N MET A 20 -4.14 -22.54 -14.31
CA MET A 20 -3.60 -21.64 -13.29
C MET A 20 -3.35 -20.24 -13.88
N SER A 21 -2.78 -20.15 -15.07
CA SER A 21 -2.46 -18.86 -15.71
C SER A 21 -3.70 -18.04 -16.08
N ARG A 22 -4.79 -18.70 -16.41
CA ARG A 22 -6.06 -18.02 -16.74
C ARG A 22 -6.79 -17.48 -15.52
N ARG A 23 -6.70 -18.17 -14.37
CA ARG A 23 -7.52 -17.88 -13.18
C ARG A 23 -6.79 -17.08 -12.11
N TYR A 24 -5.48 -17.08 -12.09
CA TYR A 24 -4.70 -16.57 -10.96
C TYR A 24 -3.80 -15.40 -11.32
N LEU A 25 -3.79 -14.38 -10.46
CA LEU A 25 -2.84 -13.27 -10.49
C LEU A 25 -1.78 -13.51 -9.43
N VAL A 26 -0.52 -13.43 -9.82
CA VAL A 26 0.61 -13.48 -8.89
C VAL A 26 0.76 -12.13 -8.20
N LEU A 27 1.00 -12.14 -6.89
CA LEU A 27 1.10 -10.97 -6.04
C LEU A 27 2.46 -10.90 -5.33
N GLY A 28 2.76 -9.74 -4.75
CA GLY A 28 3.92 -9.55 -3.89
C GLY A 28 5.25 -9.54 -4.63
N LYS A 29 6.27 -10.25 -4.10
CA LYS A 29 7.64 -10.25 -4.66
C LYS A 29 7.75 -10.81 -6.08
N ALA A 30 6.78 -11.63 -6.48
CA ALA A 30 6.69 -12.20 -7.82
C ALA A 30 5.72 -11.39 -8.72
N GLU A 31 5.27 -10.21 -8.27
CA GLU A 31 4.41 -9.32 -9.04
C GLU A 31 5.09 -8.95 -10.38
N GLY A 32 4.34 -9.15 -11.48
CA GLY A 32 4.86 -9.01 -12.84
C GLY A 32 5.26 -10.31 -13.50
N MET A 33 5.45 -11.42 -12.77
CA MET A 33 5.56 -12.75 -13.35
C MET A 33 4.20 -13.37 -13.57
N LYS A 34 4.04 -14.08 -14.69
CA LYS A 34 2.83 -14.87 -14.92
C LYS A 34 2.95 -16.25 -14.27
N MET A 35 1.81 -16.84 -13.93
CA MET A 35 1.76 -18.14 -13.26
C MET A 35 2.44 -19.25 -14.10
N ASP A 36 2.29 -19.22 -15.44
CA ASP A 36 2.97 -20.11 -16.36
C ASP A 36 4.49 -20.04 -16.28
N GLN A 37 5.05 -18.83 -16.13
CA GLN A 37 6.50 -18.63 -15.97
C GLN A 37 7.02 -19.18 -14.63
N ILE A 38 6.23 -19.04 -13.55
CA ILE A 38 6.60 -19.57 -12.23
C ILE A 38 6.52 -21.09 -12.20
N LEU A 39 5.53 -21.65 -12.88
CA LEU A 39 5.31 -23.10 -12.96
C LEU A 39 6.11 -23.78 -14.09
N GLU A 40 6.94 -23.04 -14.84
CA GLU A 40 7.77 -23.62 -15.87
C GLU A 40 8.79 -24.63 -15.26
N PRO A 41 8.91 -25.86 -15.79
CA PRO A 41 9.81 -26.88 -15.23
C PRO A 41 11.26 -26.42 -15.11
N GLU A 42 11.78 -25.67 -16.08
CA GLU A 42 13.15 -25.14 -16.04
C GLU A 42 13.32 -24.09 -14.94
N TYR A 43 12.33 -23.22 -14.73
CA TYR A 43 12.34 -22.27 -13.63
C TYR A 43 12.34 -23.00 -12.28
N LEU A 44 11.46 -23.99 -12.09
CA LEU A 44 11.38 -24.77 -10.85
C LEU A 44 12.68 -25.50 -10.57
N ARG A 45 13.29 -26.14 -11.57
CA ARG A 45 14.60 -26.81 -11.45
C ARG A 45 15.73 -25.83 -11.08
N ARG A 46 15.66 -24.59 -11.54
CA ARG A 46 16.63 -23.56 -11.22
C ARG A 46 16.56 -23.08 -9.78
N VAL A 47 15.36 -22.97 -9.21
CA VAL A 47 15.11 -22.38 -7.88
C VAL A 47 15.00 -23.43 -6.78
N LEU A 48 14.55 -24.64 -7.09
CA LEU A 48 14.38 -25.77 -6.16
C LEU A 48 15.51 -26.79 -6.41
N ARG A 49 16.63 -26.62 -5.72
CA ARG A 49 17.84 -27.44 -5.93
C ARG A 49 18.09 -28.46 -4.82
N LYS A 50 17.43 -28.31 -3.68
CA LYS A 50 17.60 -29.15 -2.48
C LYS A 50 16.23 -29.51 -1.93
N GLU A 51 16.13 -30.63 -1.25
CA GLU A 51 14.90 -31.08 -0.57
C GLU A 51 14.35 -30.05 0.44
N THR A 52 15.21 -29.17 0.98
CA THR A 52 14.84 -28.12 1.93
C THR A 52 14.37 -26.83 1.28
N ASP A 53 14.45 -26.70 -0.04
CA ASP A 53 14.03 -25.50 -0.73
C ASP A 53 12.50 -25.43 -0.77
N ILE A 54 11.97 -24.22 -0.61
CA ILE A 54 10.52 -23.96 -0.71
C ILE A 54 10.34 -22.69 -1.53
N LEU A 55 9.64 -22.81 -2.65
CA LEU A 55 9.18 -21.64 -3.40
C LEU A 55 7.79 -21.23 -2.90
N LYS A 56 7.68 -20.00 -2.41
CA LYS A 56 6.44 -19.45 -1.85
C LYS A 56 6.05 -18.19 -2.61
N PHE A 57 4.80 -18.11 -3.03
CA PHE A 57 4.25 -16.88 -3.58
C PHE A 57 2.76 -16.77 -3.32
N GLU A 58 2.31 -15.52 -3.22
CA GLU A 58 0.92 -15.16 -3.04
C GLU A 58 0.26 -15.00 -4.41
N TYR A 59 -1.01 -15.41 -4.51
CA TYR A 59 -1.81 -15.23 -5.70
C TYR A 59 -3.25 -14.90 -5.34
N CYS A 60 -3.94 -14.22 -6.27
CA CYS A 60 -5.36 -13.91 -6.14
C CYS A 60 -6.16 -14.68 -7.18
N ILE A 61 -7.27 -15.27 -6.78
CA ILE A 61 -8.24 -15.90 -7.68
C ILE A 61 -9.14 -14.78 -8.23
N ARG A 62 -8.96 -14.41 -9.50
CA ARG A 62 -9.62 -13.26 -10.15
C ARG A 62 -11.14 -13.26 -9.99
N GLU A 63 -11.79 -14.42 -10.17
CA GLU A 63 -13.26 -14.54 -10.15
C GLU A 63 -13.87 -14.42 -8.76
N LYS A 64 -13.09 -14.69 -7.71
CA LYS A 64 -13.58 -14.78 -6.33
C LYS A 64 -12.96 -13.75 -5.38
N ASN A 65 -11.98 -13.00 -5.85
CA ASN A 65 -11.15 -12.10 -5.02
C ASN A 65 -10.61 -12.79 -3.75
N VAL A 66 -10.26 -14.08 -3.88
CA VAL A 66 -9.71 -14.90 -2.80
C VAL A 66 -8.20 -14.89 -2.88
N TYR A 67 -7.57 -14.54 -1.78
CA TYR A 67 -6.11 -14.54 -1.65
C TYR A 67 -5.64 -15.91 -1.16
N ALA A 68 -4.61 -16.44 -1.79
CA ALA A 68 -4.04 -17.73 -1.43
C ALA A 68 -2.52 -17.71 -1.50
N LEU A 69 -1.88 -18.56 -0.69
CA LEU A 69 -0.45 -18.82 -0.70
C LEU A 69 -0.21 -20.16 -1.38
N LEU A 70 0.64 -20.19 -2.41
CA LEU A 70 1.13 -21.44 -3.00
C LEU A 70 2.54 -21.71 -2.50
N ASN A 71 2.71 -22.90 -1.90
CA ASN A 71 4.01 -23.45 -1.57
C ASN A 71 4.33 -24.57 -2.57
N ILE A 72 5.47 -24.48 -3.24
CA ILE A 72 6.00 -25.53 -4.12
C ILE A 72 7.22 -26.11 -3.44
N ILE A 73 7.18 -27.41 -3.17
CA ILE A 73 8.19 -28.14 -2.41
C ILE A 73 8.73 -29.25 -3.31
N PRO A 74 10.06 -29.41 -3.46
CA PRO A 74 10.63 -30.55 -4.16
C PRO A 74 10.33 -31.85 -3.41
N VAL A 75 9.98 -32.90 -4.14
CA VAL A 75 9.66 -34.21 -3.58
C VAL A 75 10.67 -35.27 -4.01
N MET A 76 11.12 -35.19 -5.27
CA MET A 76 12.03 -36.18 -5.81
C MET A 76 13.04 -35.54 -6.76
N PHE A 77 14.27 -36.02 -6.67
CA PHE A 77 15.35 -35.76 -7.61
C PHE A 77 15.77 -37.09 -8.24
N ASP A 78 16.24 -37.09 -9.48
CA ASP A 78 16.80 -38.27 -10.14
C ASP A 78 18.25 -38.56 -9.70
N GLY A 79 18.85 -39.59 -10.31
CA GLY A 79 20.22 -40.01 -9.99
C GLY A 79 21.30 -38.96 -10.32
N ASP A 80 20.99 -37.99 -11.17
CA ASP A 80 21.84 -36.85 -11.55
C ASP A 80 21.54 -35.58 -10.72
N GLY A 81 20.64 -35.69 -9.75
CA GLY A 81 20.24 -34.58 -8.89
C GLY A 81 19.28 -33.58 -9.56
N LEU A 82 18.61 -33.96 -10.66
CA LEU A 82 17.65 -33.14 -11.35
C LEU A 82 16.25 -33.32 -10.73
N LEU A 83 15.59 -32.21 -10.41
CA LEU A 83 14.22 -32.22 -9.88
C LEU A 83 13.21 -32.85 -10.86
N THR A 84 12.53 -33.90 -10.40
CA THR A 84 11.55 -34.66 -11.18
C THR A 84 10.12 -34.55 -10.68
N GLN A 85 9.94 -34.32 -9.36
CA GLN A 85 8.62 -34.15 -8.76
C GLN A 85 8.59 -33.00 -7.78
N VAL A 86 7.45 -32.28 -7.77
CA VAL A 86 7.14 -31.24 -6.80
C VAL A 86 5.76 -31.50 -6.18
N MET A 87 5.61 -31.10 -4.94
CA MET A 87 4.34 -30.99 -4.26
C MET A 87 3.90 -29.52 -4.25
N MET A 88 2.64 -29.27 -4.59
CA MET A 88 2.07 -27.93 -4.55
C MET A 88 0.98 -27.89 -3.48
N ILE A 89 1.14 -26.99 -2.50
CA ILE A 89 0.19 -26.81 -1.41
C ILE A 89 -0.38 -25.41 -1.51
N GLY A 90 -1.66 -25.32 -1.91
CA GLY A 90 -2.43 -24.08 -1.90
C GLY A 90 -3.10 -23.88 -0.54
N GLN A 91 -2.90 -22.73 0.08
CA GLN A 91 -3.54 -22.36 1.33
C GLN A 91 -4.36 -21.10 1.11
N ASP A 92 -5.66 -21.14 1.44
CA ASP A 92 -6.48 -19.93 1.50
C ASP A 92 -6.00 -19.05 2.65
N VAL A 93 -5.63 -17.83 2.32
CA VAL A 93 -5.18 -16.81 3.28
C VAL A 93 -6.12 -15.60 3.30
N GLY A 94 -7.29 -15.73 2.67
CA GLY A 94 -8.26 -14.64 2.54
C GLY A 94 -8.64 -14.04 3.88
N GLN A 95 -8.99 -14.86 4.87
CA GLN A 95 -9.29 -14.37 6.22
C GLN A 95 -8.11 -13.66 6.87
N LYS A 96 -6.88 -14.16 6.67
CA LYS A 96 -5.68 -13.51 7.19
C LYS A 96 -5.44 -12.16 6.53
N VAL A 97 -5.56 -12.07 5.22
CA VAL A 97 -5.42 -10.83 4.46
C VAL A 97 -6.51 -9.84 4.83
N GLU A 98 -7.76 -10.30 5.01
CA GLU A 98 -8.87 -9.46 5.46
C GLU A 98 -8.62 -8.91 6.87
N LEU A 99 -8.20 -9.75 7.81
CA LEU A 99 -7.82 -9.32 9.15
C LEU A 99 -6.63 -8.36 9.14
N GLU A 100 -5.63 -8.60 8.31
CA GLU A 100 -4.50 -7.70 8.14
C GLU A 100 -4.93 -6.35 7.53
N ASN A 101 -5.82 -6.36 6.55
CA ASN A 101 -6.37 -5.14 5.96
C ASN A 101 -7.18 -4.36 7.00
N LEU A 102 -8.10 -5.00 7.72
CA LEU A 102 -8.87 -4.37 8.80
C LEU A 102 -7.96 -3.81 9.90
N ALA A 103 -6.88 -4.50 10.24
CA ALA A 103 -5.92 -4.05 11.25
C ALA A 103 -5.02 -2.91 10.77
N ASN A 104 -4.86 -2.70 9.46
CA ASN A 104 -3.89 -1.77 8.87
C ASN A 104 -4.52 -0.60 8.12
N THR A 105 -5.84 -0.60 7.88
CA THR A 105 -6.55 0.49 7.20
C THR A 105 -7.42 1.28 8.15
N ASP A 106 -7.66 2.53 7.81
CA ASP A 106 -8.65 3.39 8.44
C ASP A 106 -10.05 3.05 7.90
N GLY A 107 -10.97 2.72 8.80
CA GLY A 107 -12.30 2.23 8.42
C GLY A 107 -13.19 3.27 7.72
N LEU A 108 -12.89 4.57 7.85
CA LEU A 108 -13.64 5.62 7.18
C LEU A 108 -13.16 5.87 5.76
N THR A 109 -11.83 6.01 5.58
CA THR A 109 -11.22 6.48 4.33
C THR A 109 -10.66 5.37 3.45
N GLY A 110 -10.41 4.18 4.01
CA GLY A 110 -9.75 3.07 3.32
C GLY A 110 -8.25 3.27 3.09
N LEU A 111 -7.66 4.40 3.50
CA LEU A 111 -6.21 4.58 3.55
C LEU A 111 -5.60 3.70 4.64
N TYR A 112 -4.28 3.55 4.63
CA TYR A 112 -3.60 2.93 5.75
C TYR A 112 -3.75 3.77 7.03
N ASN A 113 -3.83 3.09 8.20
CA ASN A 113 -3.97 3.74 9.50
C ASN A 113 -2.59 4.06 10.14
N GLU A 114 -2.60 4.76 11.28
CA GLU A 114 -1.41 5.14 12.03
C GLU A 114 -0.55 3.94 12.44
N ARG A 115 -1.17 2.81 12.80
CA ARG A 115 -0.45 1.58 13.15
C ARG A 115 0.41 1.08 12.00
N TYR A 116 -0.15 1.06 10.79
CA TYR A 116 0.58 0.63 9.60
C TYR A 116 1.64 1.65 9.20
N PHE A 117 1.38 2.95 9.36
CA PHE A 117 2.34 4.03 9.17
C PHE A 117 3.62 3.80 9.99
N SER A 118 3.48 3.61 11.30
CA SER A 118 4.61 3.36 12.20
C SER A 118 5.41 2.13 11.79
N ARG A 119 4.72 1.05 11.36
CA ARG A 119 5.35 -0.19 10.87
C ARG A 119 6.12 0.01 9.55
N VAL A 120 5.58 0.81 8.64
CA VAL A 120 6.25 1.12 7.35
C VAL A 120 7.53 1.89 7.60
N LEU A 121 7.51 2.95 8.42
CA LEU A 121 8.70 3.74 8.73
C LEU A 121 9.80 2.89 9.38
N ALA A 122 9.46 2.10 10.40
CA ALA A 122 10.41 1.20 11.07
C ALA A 122 11.02 0.17 10.10
N ASN A 123 10.24 -0.35 9.14
CA ASN A 123 10.74 -1.30 8.16
C ASN A 123 11.69 -0.65 7.14
N LEU A 124 11.40 0.58 6.70
CA LEU A 124 12.26 1.34 5.78
C LEU A 124 13.59 1.69 6.47
N GLU A 125 13.56 2.17 7.70
CA GLU A 125 14.76 2.42 8.52
C GLU A 125 15.60 1.16 8.72
N LYS A 126 14.99 0.06 9.17
CA LYS A 126 15.68 -1.24 9.34
C LYS A 126 16.41 -1.70 8.08
N LYS A 127 15.82 -1.43 6.91
CA LYS A 127 16.39 -1.79 5.61
C LYS A 127 17.31 -0.70 5.05
N LYS A 128 17.48 0.42 5.74
CA LYS A 128 18.22 1.61 5.29
C LYS A 128 17.80 2.09 3.90
N LEU A 129 16.50 2.01 3.61
CA LEU A 129 15.93 2.45 2.34
C LEU A 129 15.55 3.92 2.43
N PRO A 130 15.94 4.77 1.45
CA PRO A 130 15.57 6.18 1.45
C PRO A 130 14.06 6.36 1.24
N PHE A 131 13.50 7.36 1.91
CA PHE A 131 12.10 7.76 1.75
C PHE A 131 11.90 9.23 2.08
N ALA A 132 10.87 9.84 1.48
CA ALA A 132 10.37 11.14 1.85
C ALA A 132 9.00 11.01 2.54
N LEU A 133 8.87 11.56 3.74
CA LEU A 133 7.62 11.63 4.49
C LEU A 133 7.01 13.02 4.33
N TYR A 134 5.73 13.06 4.00
CA TYR A 134 4.87 14.25 4.01
C TYR A 134 3.82 14.09 5.08
N TYR A 135 3.74 15.05 5.99
CA TYR A 135 2.71 15.14 7.02
C TYR A 135 1.74 16.25 6.67
N LEU A 136 0.45 16.02 6.78
CA LEU A 136 -0.60 16.89 6.27
C LEU A 136 -1.69 17.10 7.32
N ASP A 137 -2.26 18.30 7.33
CA ASP A 137 -3.42 18.67 8.13
C ASP A 137 -4.39 19.48 7.24
N LEU A 138 -5.69 19.23 7.36
CA LEU A 138 -6.70 19.94 6.59
C LEU A 138 -7.08 21.25 7.28
N ASP A 139 -6.69 22.38 6.69
CA ASP A 139 -7.01 23.70 7.23
C ASP A 139 -8.53 23.95 7.13
N PHE A 140 -9.13 24.43 8.24
CA PHE A 140 -10.55 24.78 8.33
C PHE A 140 -11.52 23.59 8.19
N PHE A 141 -11.08 22.36 8.49
CA PHE A 141 -11.98 21.20 8.48
C PHE A 141 -13.07 21.28 9.56
N LYS A 142 -12.73 21.74 10.79
CA LYS A 142 -13.69 21.90 11.88
C LYS A 142 -14.89 22.80 11.52
N PRO A 143 -14.73 24.00 10.92
CA PRO A 143 -15.86 24.81 10.44
C PRO A 143 -16.81 24.08 9.48
N ILE A 144 -16.33 23.13 8.69
CA ILE A 144 -17.19 22.32 7.81
C ILE A 144 -18.07 21.38 8.65
N ASN A 145 -17.49 20.71 9.65
CA ASN A 145 -18.28 19.90 10.58
C ASN A 145 -19.32 20.73 11.33
N ASP A 146 -18.91 21.90 11.83
CA ASP A 146 -19.79 22.79 12.60
C ASP A 146 -20.95 23.34 11.74
N THR A 147 -20.73 23.55 10.43
CA THR A 147 -21.73 24.12 9.51
C THR A 147 -22.62 23.04 8.87
N TYR A 148 -22.06 21.90 8.50
CA TYR A 148 -22.74 20.90 7.67
C TYR A 148 -22.94 19.55 8.35
N GLY A 149 -22.44 19.41 9.60
CA GLY A 149 -22.51 18.16 10.38
C GLY A 149 -21.38 17.18 10.06
N HIS A 150 -21.17 16.22 10.97
CA HIS A 150 -20.11 15.22 10.88
C HIS A 150 -20.23 14.32 9.66
N ASP A 151 -21.45 14.02 9.19
CA ASP A 151 -21.65 13.19 7.98
C ASP A 151 -21.04 13.84 6.74
N MET A 152 -21.11 15.18 6.63
CA MET A 152 -20.49 15.91 5.54
C MET A 152 -18.97 15.92 5.68
N GLY A 153 -18.45 16.07 6.90
CA GLY A 153 -17.03 15.95 7.19
C GLY A 153 -16.47 14.56 6.82
N ASP A 154 -17.20 13.50 7.15
CA ASP A 154 -16.82 12.12 6.79
C ASP A 154 -16.77 11.91 5.27
N LYS A 155 -17.73 12.45 4.53
CA LYS A 155 -17.73 12.42 3.06
C LYS A 155 -16.55 13.20 2.49
N LEU A 156 -16.23 14.36 3.08
CA LEU A 156 -15.08 15.16 2.69
C LEU A 156 -13.76 14.41 2.95
N LEU A 157 -13.59 13.78 4.11
CA LEU A 157 -12.42 12.98 4.43
C LEU A 157 -12.23 11.81 3.43
N LYS A 158 -13.33 11.15 3.02
CA LYS A 158 -13.29 10.13 1.97
C LYS A 158 -12.83 10.70 0.62
N ALA A 159 -13.34 11.88 0.25
CA ALA A 159 -12.96 12.54 -1.00
C ALA A 159 -11.50 13.01 -0.97
N VAL A 160 -11.01 13.52 0.16
CA VAL A 160 -9.59 13.84 0.39
C VAL A 160 -8.72 12.60 0.21
N ALA A 161 -9.11 11.49 0.81
CA ALA A 161 -8.37 10.23 0.70
C ALA A 161 -8.28 9.73 -0.76
N GLN A 162 -9.37 9.83 -1.52
CA GLN A 162 -9.38 9.47 -2.95
C GLN A 162 -8.43 10.36 -3.76
N ARG A 163 -8.44 11.68 -3.53
CA ARG A 163 -7.50 12.61 -4.19
C ARG A 163 -6.07 12.32 -3.81
N LEU A 164 -5.80 12.05 -2.54
CA LEU A 164 -4.45 11.76 -2.07
C LEU A 164 -3.88 10.50 -2.74
N GLN A 165 -4.72 9.49 -3.00
CA GLN A 165 -4.35 8.29 -3.74
C GLN A 165 -3.92 8.60 -5.19
N THR A 166 -4.43 9.66 -5.82
CA THR A 166 -3.99 10.05 -7.17
C THR A 166 -2.60 10.67 -7.21
N CYS A 167 -2.12 11.17 -6.06
CA CYS A 167 -0.78 11.77 -5.93
C CYS A 167 0.35 10.76 -5.79
N ILE A 168 0.03 9.48 -5.55
CA ILE A 168 1.00 8.43 -5.21
C ILE A 168 1.01 7.30 -6.25
N ARG A 169 2.12 6.56 -6.30
CA ARG A 169 2.28 5.35 -7.12
C ARG A 169 1.96 4.10 -6.28
N SER A 170 1.79 2.95 -6.91
CA SER A 170 1.52 1.66 -6.25
C SER A 170 2.54 1.28 -5.17
N ARG A 171 3.80 1.71 -5.32
CA ARG A 171 4.87 1.46 -4.34
C ARG A 171 4.88 2.42 -3.15
N ASP A 172 4.20 3.57 -3.26
CA ASP A 172 4.12 4.59 -2.23
C ASP A 172 2.92 4.33 -1.31
N CYS A 173 2.83 4.98 -0.17
CA CYS A 173 1.75 4.76 0.78
C CYS A 173 1.14 6.09 1.23
N ALA A 174 -0.20 6.12 1.29
CA ALA A 174 -0.96 7.19 1.94
C ALA A 174 -1.65 6.65 3.20
N PHE A 175 -1.71 7.49 4.22
CA PHE A 175 -2.18 7.15 5.55
C PHE A 175 -3.15 8.22 6.06
N ARG A 176 -4.12 7.81 6.87
CA ARG A 176 -4.83 8.69 7.79
C ARG A 176 -4.31 8.42 9.19
N ILE A 177 -3.79 9.45 9.83
CA ILE A 177 -3.17 9.36 11.15
C ILE A 177 -4.23 9.50 12.23
N GLY A 178 -5.17 10.41 12.03
CA GLY A 178 -6.32 10.62 12.91
C GLY A 178 -7.04 11.93 12.57
N GLY A 179 -8.31 12.06 12.91
CA GLY A 179 -9.04 13.30 12.64
C GLY A 179 -8.94 13.75 11.19
N ASP A 180 -8.34 14.91 10.99
CA ASP A 180 -8.04 15.59 9.72
C ASP A 180 -6.57 15.51 9.31
N GLU A 181 -5.77 14.66 9.99
CA GLU A 181 -4.35 14.45 9.72
C GLU A 181 -4.10 13.27 8.79
N PHE A 182 -3.28 13.50 7.77
CA PHE A 182 -2.86 12.50 6.79
C PHE A 182 -1.34 12.45 6.67
N ALA A 183 -0.82 11.37 6.08
CA ALA A 183 0.59 11.28 5.73
C ALA A 183 0.77 10.57 4.38
N VAL A 184 1.88 10.89 3.70
CA VAL A 184 2.32 10.19 2.48
C VAL A 184 3.78 9.81 2.63
N VAL A 185 4.11 8.57 2.28
CA VAL A 185 5.49 8.08 2.23
C VAL A 185 5.83 7.71 0.80
N TYR A 186 6.71 8.51 0.17
CA TYR A 186 7.34 8.15 -1.10
C TYR A 186 8.57 7.30 -0.84
N ARG A 187 8.57 6.08 -1.34
CA ARG A 187 9.68 5.12 -1.19
C ARG A 187 10.71 5.33 -2.30
N ALA A 188 11.38 6.47 -2.25
CA ALA A 188 12.39 6.86 -3.24
C ALA A 188 13.38 7.85 -2.62
N ASP A 189 14.59 7.86 -3.17
CA ASP A 189 15.57 8.91 -2.92
C ASP A 189 15.24 10.10 -3.83
N LEU A 190 14.52 11.08 -3.25
CA LEU A 190 14.06 12.26 -3.95
C LEU A 190 15.02 13.44 -3.73
N THR A 191 15.36 14.15 -4.79
CA THR A 191 16.07 15.43 -4.68
C THR A 191 15.20 16.48 -3.97
N GLU A 192 15.80 17.53 -3.43
CA GLU A 192 15.07 18.62 -2.78
C GLU A 192 14.01 19.24 -3.71
N THR A 193 14.35 19.44 -4.99
CA THR A 193 13.41 19.96 -6.00
C THR A 193 12.20 19.02 -6.15
N GLN A 194 12.44 17.72 -6.30
CA GLN A 194 11.37 16.74 -6.40
C GLN A 194 10.49 16.67 -5.15
N ARG A 195 11.09 16.84 -3.98
CA ARG A 195 10.32 16.88 -2.70
C ARG A 195 9.38 18.09 -2.67
N ARG A 196 9.84 19.27 -3.08
CA ARG A 196 9.02 20.48 -3.17
C ARG A 196 7.93 20.37 -4.24
N GLU A 197 8.24 19.81 -5.38
CA GLU A 197 7.24 19.52 -6.44
C GLU A 197 6.15 18.58 -5.93
N LYS A 198 6.51 17.54 -5.18
CA LYS A 198 5.54 16.62 -4.56
C LYS A 198 4.67 17.29 -3.50
N GLN A 199 5.28 18.14 -2.66
CA GLN A 199 4.53 18.95 -1.69
C GLN A 199 3.51 19.84 -2.39
N ALA A 200 3.95 20.58 -3.41
CA ALA A 200 3.08 21.48 -4.17
C ALA A 200 1.94 20.70 -4.85
N LEU A 201 2.23 19.56 -5.49
CA LEU A 201 1.23 18.70 -6.13
C LEU A 201 0.17 18.23 -5.12
N ILE A 202 0.60 17.77 -3.94
CA ILE A 202 -0.33 17.29 -2.90
C ILE A 202 -1.23 18.45 -2.45
N VAL A 203 -0.66 19.59 -2.09
CA VAL A 203 -1.41 20.75 -1.61
C VAL A 203 -2.37 21.25 -2.70
N GLU A 204 -1.91 21.44 -3.94
CA GLU A 204 -2.76 21.86 -5.06
C GLU A 204 -3.91 20.89 -5.30
N THR A 205 -3.66 19.58 -5.27
CA THR A 205 -4.69 18.56 -5.49
C THR A 205 -5.74 18.58 -4.38
N LEU A 206 -5.32 18.70 -3.12
CA LEU A 206 -6.23 18.67 -1.97
C LEU A 206 -7.03 19.96 -1.81
N THR A 207 -6.51 21.09 -2.24
CA THR A 207 -7.18 22.39 -2.12
C THR A 207 -8.15 22.71 -3.27
N GLN A 208 -8.25 21.84 -4.29
CA GLN A 208 -9.31 21.99 -5.31
C GLN A 208 -10.70 21.84 -4.68
N PRO A 209 -11.71 22.57 -5.17
CA PRO A 209 -13.07 22.46 -4.66
C PRO A 209 -13.61 21.02 -4.68
N TYR A 210 -14.42 20.67 -3.70
CA TYR A 210 -15.10 19.38 -3.58
C TYR A 210 -16.58 19.56 -3.84
N GLU A 211 -17.15 18.76 -4.74
CA GLU A 211 -18.60 18.71 -4.98
C GLU A 211 -19.16 17.49 -4.24
N ILE A 212 -19.86 17.73 -3.12
CA ILE A 212 -20.41 16.68 -2.25
C ILE A 212 -21.88 16.98 -1.97
N ASP A 213 -22.78 16.07 -2.33
CA ASP A 213 -24.24 16.21 -2.15
C ASP A 213 -24.78 17.54 -2.70
N GLY A 214 -24.28 17.96 -3.88
CA GLY A 214 -24.67 19.22 -4.53
C GLY A 214 -24.12 20.48 -3.86
N LYS A 215 -23.24 20.36 -2.86
CA LYS A 215 -22.57 21.47 -2.20
C LYS A 215 -21.12 21.57 -2.65
N ARG A 216 -20.70 22.79 -2.93
CA ARG A 216 -19.30 23.10 -3.23
C ARG A 216 -18.56 23.47 -1.95
N LEU A 217 -17.65 22.60 -1.52
CA LEU A 217 -16.82 22.80 -0.34
C LEU A 217 -15.40 23.18 -0.73
N GLN A 218 -14.77 24.05 0.06
CA GLN A 218 -13.39 24.47 -0.11
C GLN A 218 -12.66 24.29 1.21
N ILE A 219 -11.52 23.59 1.19
CA ILE A 219 -10.62 23.44 2.34
C ILE A 219 -9.21 23.86 1.96
N GLY A 220 -8.40 24.22 2.95
CA GLY A 220 -6.97 24.34 2.82
C GLY A 220 -6.26 23.04 3.22
N ALA A 221 -4.96 22.98 2.96
CA ALA A 221 -4.10 21.90 3.41
C ALA A 221 -2.70 22.45 3.75
N SER A 222 -2.26 22.18 4.96
CA SER A 222 -0.90 22.47 5.41
C SER A 222 -0.06 21.20 5.32
N CYS A 223 1.14 21.30 4.73
CA CYS A 223 1.97 20.13 4.43
C CYS A 223 3.43 20.39 4.77
N GLY A 224 4.01 19.58 5.66
CA GLY A 224 5.44 19.54 5.93
C GLY A 224 6.06 18.25 5.42
N PHE A 225 7.34 18.29 5.03
CA PHE A 225 8.05 17.08 4.64
C PHE A 225 9.43 16.96 5.28
N ALA A 226 9.89 15.71 5.45
CA ALA A 226 11.26 15.37 5.82
C ALA A 226 11.74 14.13 5.06
N HIS A 227 13.05 14.01 4.86
CA HIS A 227 13.68 12.98 4.04
C HIS A 227 14.69 12.15 4.83
N TYR A 228 14.52 10.83 4.78
CA TYR A 228 15.45 9.87 5.35
C TYR A 228 16.44 9.39 4.26
N PRO A 229 17.74 9.34 4.56
CA PRO A 229 18.42 9.64 5.82
C PRO A 229 18.95 11.08 5.91
N GLU A 230 18.67 11.97 4.95
CA GLU A 230 19.28 13.30 4.82
C GLU A 230 18.95 14.21 6.03
N ASP A 231 17.68 14.30 6.44
CA ASP A 231 17.26 15.14 7.56
C ASP A 231 17.55 14.48 8.93
N SER A 232 17.44 13.15 9.03
CA SER A 232 17.83 12.33 10.19
C SER A 232 18.02 10.88 9.83
N ALA A 233 18.91 10.20 10.54
CA ALA A 233 19.12 8.74 10.44
C ALA A 233 18.11 7.90 11.25
N ALA A 234 17.17 8.55 11.98
CA ALA A 234 16.12 7.90 12.74
C ALA A 234 14.74 8.24 12.16
N ALA A 235 13.95 7.22 11.84
CA ALA A 235 12.61 7.41 11.26
C ALA A 235 11.66 8.16 12.21
N ALA A 236 11.86 8.02 13.53
CA ALA A 236 11.10 8.76 14.53
C ALA A 236 11.34 10.27 14.42
N ASP A 237 12.59 10.70 14.22
CA ASP A 237 12.93 12.12 14.05
C ASP A 237 12.38 12.67 12.72
N ILE A 238 12.38 11.87 11.65
CA ILE A 238 11.78 12.23 10.37
C ILE A 238 10.29 12.55 10.55
N ARG A 239 9.57 11.74 11.35
CA ARG A 239 8.15 11.99 11.68
C ARG A 239 8.00 13.35 12.40
N ILE A 240 8.80 13.59 13.42
CA ILE A 240 8.77 14.83 14.22
C ILE A 240 9.08 16.05 13.34
N LEU A 241 10.10 15.96 12.51
CA LEU A 241 10.50 17.07 11.63
C LEU A 241 9.43 17.40 10.58
N ALA A 242 8.81 16.38 9.99
CA ALA A 242 7.73 16.57 9.01
C ALA A 242 6.51 17.24 9.68
N ASP A 243 6.13 16.79 10.88
CA ASP A 243 5.04 17.36 11.66
C ASP A 243 5.32 18.82 12.06
N GLN A 244 6.50 19.12 12.60
CA GLN A 244 6.91 20.49 12.94
C GLN A 244 6.88 21.43 11.73
N ARG A 245 7.34 20.95 10.57
CA ARG A 245 7.31 21.73 9.32
C ARG A 245 5.88 21.96 8.83
N MET A 246 5.00 20.98 8.98
CA MET A 246 3.57 21.10 8.69
C MET A 246 2.90 22.13 9.61
N TYR A 247 3.17 22.05 10.91
CA TYR A 247 2.62 22.99 11.87
C TYR A 247 3.06 24.43 11.60
N ALA A 248 4.34 24.66 11.28
CA ALA A 248 4.84 25.98 10.89
C ALA A 248 4.17 26.52 9.59
N GLU A 249 3.80 25.62 8.66
CA GLU A 249 3.02 26.01 7.47
C GLU A 249 1.58 26.38 7.83
N LYS A 250 0.97 25.60 8.73
CA LYS A 250 -0.40 25.85 9.22
C LYS A 250 -0.50 27.22 9.90
N GLU A 251 0.44 27.58 10.75
CA GLU A 251 0.49 28.92 11.38
C GLU A 251 0.58 30.03 10.33
N ARG A 252 1.41 29.88 9.31
CA ARG A 252 1.54 30.85 8.23
C ARG A 252 0.25 31.01 7.42
N ASN A 253 -0.44 29.92 7.14
CA ASN A 253 -1.70 29.93 6.41
C ASN A 253 -2.82 30.59 7.20
N HIS A 254 -2.89 30.33 8.50
CA HIS A 254 -3.87 30.96 9.40
C HIS A 254 -3.64 32.46 9.55
N GLN A 255 -2.39 32.93 9.64
CA GLN A 255 -2.07 34.37 9.71
C GLN A 255 -2.48 35.11 8.42
N LYS A 256 -2.26 34.51 7.24
CA LYS A 256 -2.67 35.08 5.96
C LYS A 256 -4.20 35.18 5.84
N SER A 257 -4.93 34.20 6.38
CA SER A 257 -6.40 34.17 6.35
C SER A 257 -7.05 35.09 7.38
N GLY A 258 -6.36 35.40 8.48
CA GLY A 258 -6.84 36.30 9.56
C GLY A 258 -6.55 37.79 9.33
N GLY A 259 -5.66 38.14 8.40
CA GLY A 259 -5.25 39.52 8.10
C GLY A 259 -6.14 40.28 7.09
N GLY A 260 -7.23 39.67 6.65
CA GLY A 260 -8.15 40.20 5.66
C GLY A 260 -9.51 40.63 6.26
N ARG A 261 -9.50 41.36 7.36
CA ARG A 261 -10.67 42.07 7.89
C ARG A 261 -10.46 43.56 7.90
#